data_4a2ba5471c95e69e43bbe3be663987c3
#
_entry.id   4a2ba5471c95e69e43bbe3be663987c3
#
_cell.length_a   1.000
_cell.length_b   1.000
_cell.length_c   1.000
_cell.angle_alpha   90.00
_cell.angle_beta   90.00
_cell.angle_gamma   90.00
#
_symmetry.space_group_name_H-M   'P 1'
#
loop_
_entity.id
_entity.type
_entity.pdbx_description
1 polymer ?
#
loop_
_entity_poly.entity_id
_entity_poly.type
_entity_poly.pdbx_seq_one_letter_code
_entity_poly.pdbx_strand_id
1 'polypeptide(L)'
;MPFVLERLARNHVKALVIDRAGPAANLIDLFSKERVPVTGVDVDRAKRSAATFFDAVVSGQLVHMDQPTLNVAVANGRKRKLSDGWAWSRSAPDADITSLVAASMAVWAMSVPDTKRLRHRTGRNSSGREGAVVL
;
A
#
# COMPACT_ATOMS: atom_id res chain seq x y z
N MET A 1 -4.38 15.03 -5.97
CA MET A 1 -2.92 15.29 -6.09
C MET A 1 -2.36 16.17 -4.97
N PRO A 2 -2.87 17.40 -4.71
CA PRO A 2 -2.32 18.25 -3.62
C PRO A 2 -2.29 17.54 -2.27
N PHE A 3 -3.33 16.80 -1.93
CA PHE A 3 -3.44 16.07 -0.67
C PHE A 3 -2.31 15.02 -0.51
N VAL A 4 -2.00 14.25 -1.56
CA VAL A 4 -0.94 13.24 -1.48
C VAL A 4 0.42 13.90 -1.35
N LEU A 5 0.70 14.94 -2.14
CA LEU A 5 1.97 15.67 -2.07
C LEU A 5 2.18 16.30 -0.68
N GLU A 6 1.12 16.83 -0.09
CA GLU A 6 1.15 17.37 1.27
C GLU A 6 1.47 16.27 2.30
N ARG A 7 0.86 15.10 2.18
CA ARG A 7 1.15 13.95 3.06
C ARG A 7 2.59 13.48 2.92
N LEU A 8 3.11 13.41 1.69
CA LEU A 8 4.50 13.06 1.44
C LEU A 8 5.49 14.07 2.05
N ALA A 9 5.14 15.35 2.04
CA ALA A 9 5.97 16.41 2.59
C ALA A 9 6.01 16.40 4.13
N ARG A 10 4.89 16.03 4.77
CA ARG A 10 4.73 16.06 6.24
C ARG A 10 5.14 14.78 6.96
N ASN A 11 5.26 13.66 6.25
CA ASN A 11 5.51 12.37 6.86
C ASN A 11 6.75 11.71 6.30
N HIS A 12 7.42 10.90 7.12
CA HIS A 12 8.51 10.02 6.67
C HIS A 12 7.94 8.83 5.90
N VAL A 13 7.70 9.03 4.61
CA VAL A 13 7.16 8.01 3.72
C VAL A 13 8.30 7.23 3.08
N LYS A 14 8.33 5.91 3.27
CA LYS A 14 9.33 5.02 2.67
C LYS A 14 9.16 4.90 1.16
N ALA A 15 7.93 4.70 0.71
CA ALA A 15 7.60 4.50 -0.68
C ALA A 15 6.16 4.94 -0.98
N LEU A 16 5.92 5.36 -2.21
CA LEU A 16 4.58 5.52 -2.77
C LEU A 16 4.31 4.34 -3.69
N VAL A 17 3.26 3.60 -3.41
CA VAL A 17 2.92 2.35 -4.10
C VAL A 17 1.56 2.49 -4.75
N ILE A 18 1.45 2.16 -6.03
CA ILE A 18 0.21 2.26 -6.80
C ILE A 18 0.00 0.97 -7.60
N ASP A 19 -1.21 0.43 -7.52
CA ASP A 19 -1.63 -0.70 -8.34
C ASP A 19 -1.77 -0.27 -9.81
N ARG A 20 -1.03 -0.94 -10.68
CA ARG A 20 -1.04 -0.67 -12.13
C ARG A 20 -2.35 -1.08 -12.83
N ALA A 21 -3.07 -2.02 -12.25
CA ALA A 21 -4.35 -2.49 -12.77
C ALA A 21 -5.56 -1.81 -12.10
N GLY A 22 -5.32 -0.99 -11.09
CA GLY A 22 -6.37 -0.33 -10.33
C GLY A 22 -6.80 1.01 -10.90
N PRO A 23 -7.86 1.60 -10.34
CA PRO A 23 -8.38 2.89 -10.81
C PRO A 23 -7.41 4.06 -10.62
N ALA A 24 -6.40 3.91 -9.77
CA ALA A 24 -5.37 4.93 -9.54
C ALA A 24 -4.15 4.82 -10.47
N ALA A 25 -4.15 3.91 -11.44
CA ALA A 25 -3.00 3.66 -12.31
C ALA A 25 -2.54 4.92 -13.09
N ASN A 26 -3.48 5.76 -13.50
CA ASN A 26 -3.20 7.02 -14.19
C ASN A 26 -2.41 8.04 -13.34
N LEU A 27 -2.43 7.90 -12.03
CA LEU A 27 -1.65 8.76 -11.13
C LEU A 27 -0.14 8.50 -11.22
N ILE A 28 0.28 7.32 -11.72
CA ILE A 28 1.70 6.98 -11.88
C ILE A 28 2.39 7.99 -12.78
N ASP A 29 1.77 8.33 -13.91
CA ASP A 29 2.33 9.31 -14.86
C ASP A 29 2.33 10.73 -14.28
N LEU A 30 1.29 11.08 -13.53
CA LEU A 30 1.20 12.39 -12.88
C LEU A 30 2.31 12.57 -11.83
N PHE A 31 2.55 11.56 -10.99
CA PHE A 31 3.63 11.59 -10.02
C PHE A 31 5.02 11.59 -10.68
N SER A 32 5.18 10.88 -11.82
CA SER A 32 6.41 10.92 -12.58
C SER A 32 6.75 12.33 -13.08
N LYS A 33 5.75 13.09 -13.55
CA LYS A 33 5.92 14.48 -13.94
C LYS A 33 6.36 15.38 -12.77
N GLU A 34 5.87 15.11 -11.59
CA GLU A 34 6.26 15.80 -10.35
C GLU A 34 7.60 15.26 -9.77
N ARG A 35 8.28 14.35 -10.47
CA ARG A 35 9.53 13.70 -10.02
C ARG A 35 9.40 12.95 -8.70
N VAL A 36 8.20 12.47 -8.40
CA VAL A 36 7.93 11.62 -7.23
C VAL A 36 8.08 10.16 -7.66
N PRO A 37 9.02 9.41 -7.08
CA PRO A 37 9.21 8.01 -7.44
C PRO A 37 8.03 7.17 -6.96
N VAL A 38 7.47 6.39 -7.87
CA VAL A 38 6.35 5.47 -7.61
C VAL A 38 6.80 4.04 -7.85
N THR A 39 6.46 3.16 -6.93
CA THR A 39 6.56 1.71 -7.11
C THR A 39 5.23 1.19 -7.63
N GLY A 40 5.21 0.76 -8.89
CA GLY A 40 4.03 0.13 -9.49
C GLY A 40 3.87 -1.31 -9.03
N VAL A 41 2.66 -1.69 -8.70
CA VAL A 41 2.30 -3.06 -8.33
C VAL A 41 1.65 -3.74 -9.53
N ASP A 42 2.32 -4.77 -10.05
CA ASP A 42 1.80 -5.70 -11.05
C ASP A 42 1.03 -6.86 -10.39
N VAL A 43 0.58 -7.81 -11.19
CA VAL A 43 -0.18 -8.97 -10.70
C VAL A 43 0.61 -9.80 -9.68
N ASP A 44 1.91 -10.03 -9.90
CA ASP A 44 2.74 -10.81 -8.99
C ASP A 44 2.96 -10.10 -7.67
N ARG A 45 3.20 -8.81 -7.70
CA ARG A 45 3.32 -7.97 -6.50
C ARG A 45 1.98 -7.86 -5.76
N ALA A 46 0.86 -7.81 -6.48
CA ALA A 46 -0.47 -7.83 -5.87
C ALA A 46 -0.73 -9.13 -5.11
N LYS A 47 -0.38 -10.28 -5.68
CA LYS A 47 -0.43 -11.57 -4.97
C LYS A 47 0.42 -11.58 -3.71
N ARG A 48 1.66 -11.13 -3.80
CA ARG A 48 2.58 -11.05 -2.66
C ARG A 48 2.07 -10.11 -1.58
N SER A 49 1.51 -8.96 -1.97
CA SER A 49 0.97 -8.00 -1.01
C SER A 49 -0.24 -8.54 -0.26
N ALA A 50 -1.14 -9.22 -0.95
CA ALA A 50 -2.30 -9.85 -0.32
C ALA A 50 -1.88 -10.95 0.67
N ALA A 51 -0.97 -11.83 0.28
CA ALA A 51 -0.45 -12.89 1.14
C ALA A 51 0.29 -12.32 2.36
N THR A 52 1.16 -11.35 2.16
CA THR A 52 1.91 -10.70 3.25
C THR A 52 0.98 -10.06 4.27
N PHE A 53 -0.04 -9.35 3.80
CA PHE A 53 -1.04 -8.74 4.68
C PHE A 53 -1.82 -9.80 5.48
N PHE A 54 -2.30 -10.83 4.80
CA PHE A 54 -3.06 -11.91 5.42
C PHE A 54 -2.23 -12.60 6.52
N ASP A 55 -0.99 -12.95 6.23
CA ASP A 55 -0.08 -13.58 7.19
C ASP A 55 0.21 -12.67 8.39
N ALA A 56 0.40 -11.37 8.15
CA ALA A 56 0.61 -10.39 9.23
C ALA A 56 -0.61 -10.27 10.16
N VAL A 57 -1.81 -10.31 9.61
CA VAL A 57 -3.05 -10.30 10.40
C VAL A 57 -3.19 -11.58 11.23
N VAL A 58 -3.02 -12.74 10.59
CA VAL A 58 -3.17 -14.05 11.25
C VAL A 58 -2.13 -14.26 12.36
N SER A 59 -0.91 -13.79 12.15
CA SER A 59 0.18 -13.90 13.14
C SER A 59 0.17 -12.78 14.20
N GLY A 60 -0.79 -11.84 14.14
CA GLY A 60 -0.90 -10.76 15.11
C GLY A 60 0.23 -9.71 15.04
N GLN A 61 0.91 -9.61 13.90
CA GLN A 61 2.03 -8.68 13.70
C GLN A 61 1.60 -7.32 13.15
N LEU A 62 0.31 -7.13 12.90
CA LEU A 62 -0.24 -5.90 12.36
C LEU A 62 -0.92 -5.09 13.45
N VAL A 63 -0.60 -3.80 13.49
CA VAL A 63 -1.29 -2.81 14.34
C VAL A 63 -2.03 -1.83 13.44
N HIS A 64 -3.29 -1.54 13.76
CA HIS A 64 -4.11 -0.57 13.04
C HIS A 64 -4.88 0.34 14.02
N MET A 65 -5.42 1.43 13.47
CA MET A 65 -6.08 2.47 14.26
C MET A 65 -7.61 2.28 14.35
N ASP A 66 -8.11 1.08 14.12
CA ASP A 66 -9.54 0.75 14.14
C ASP A 66 -10.39 1.64 13.22
N GLN A 67 -9.89 1.89 12.03
CA GLN A 67 -10.57 2.72 11.03
C GLN A 67 -11.79 1.98 10.46
N PRO A 68 -13.00 2.55 10.54
CA PRO A 68 -14.21 1.87 10.07
C PRO A 68 -14.17 1.44 8.61
N THR A 69 -13.61 2.26 7.74
CA THR A 69 -13.47 1.97 6.30
C THR A 69 -12.61 0.73 6.06
N LEU A 70 -11.49 0.60 6.78
CA LEU A 70 -10.62 -0.56 6.67
C LEU A 70 -11.30 -1.81 7.26
N ASN A 71 -11.95 -1.67 8.41
CA ASN A 71 -12.67 -2.78 9.05
C ASN A 71 -13.75 -3.37 8.15
N VAL A 72 -14.54 -2.53 7.50
CA VAL A 72 -15.56 -2.95 6.53
C VAL A 72 -14.92 -3.65 5.33
N ALA A 73 -13.84 -3.11 4.78
CA ALA A 73 -13.13 -3.71 3.65
C ALA A 73 -12.55 -5.08 4.01
N VAL A 74 -11.96 -5.24 5.18
CA VAL A 74 -11.44 -6.53 5.67
C VAL A 74 -12.56 -7.55 5.84
N ALA A 75 -13.67 -7.16 6.45
CA ALA A 75 -14.84 -8.04 6.65
C ALA A 75 -15.44 -8.54 5.33
N ASN A 76 -15.34 -7.75 4.26
CA ASN A 76 -15.86 -8.07 2.93
C ASN A 76 -14.79 -8.57 1.96
N GLY A 77 -13.54 -8.68 2.40
CA GLY A 77 -12.45 -9.20 1.59
C GLY A 77 -12.72 -10.64 1.14
N ARG A 78 -12.50 -10.92 -0.14
CA ARG A 78 -12.61 -12.27 -0.72
C ARG A 78 -11.36 -12.56 -1.52
N LYS A 79 -10.88 -13.79 -1.44
CA LYS A 79 -9.76 -14.28 -2.24
C LYS A 79 -10.21 -14.61 -3.64
N ARG A 80 -9.48 -14.14 -4.64
CA ARG A 80 -9.60 -14.56 -6.03
C ARG A 80 -8.41 -15.43 -6.38
N LYS A 81 -8.68 -16.67 -6.79
CA LYS A 81 -7.63 -17.59 -7.22
C LYS A 81 -7.01 -17.11 -8.54
N LEU A 82 -5.70 -17.10 -8.59
CA LEU A 82 -4.87 -16.93 -9.78
C LEU A 82 -4.09 -18.21 -10.02
N SER A 83 -3.45 -18.37 -11.20
CA SER A 83 -2.81 -19.61 -11.62
C SER A 83 -1.87 -20.24 -10.56
N ASP A 84 -1.13 -19.43 -9.83
CA ASP A 84 -0.11 -19.85 -8.86
C ASP A 84 -0.21 -19.12 -7.51
N GLY A 85 -1.40 -18.64 -7.19
CA GLY A 85 -1.62 -17.89 -5.95
C GLY A 85 -3.01 -17.29 -5.87
N TRP A 86 -3.13 -16.20 -5.13
CA TRP A 86 -4.39 -15.50 -4.97
C TRP A 86 -4.17 -14.00 -4.78
N ALA A 87 -5.20 -13.22 -5.04
CA ALA A 87 -5.24 -11.80 -4.74
C ALA A 87 -6.63 -11.44 -4.19
N TRP A 88 -6.78 -10.21 -3.69
CA TRP A 88 -8.09 -9.73 -3.27
C TRP A 88 -9.02 -9.57 -4.48
N SER A 89 -10.22 -10.10 -4.37
CA SER A 89 -11.25 -9.93 -5.40
C SER A 89 -11.89 -8.55 -5.30
N ARG A 90 -11.87 -7.81 -6.39
CA ARG A 90 -12.56 -6.52 -6.52
C ARG A 90 -13.96 -6.64 -7.10
N SER A 91 -14.40 -7.86 -7.42
CA SER A 91 -15.67 -8.13 -8.07
C SER A 91 -16.83 -8.30 -7.10
N ALA A 92 -16.59 -8.17 -5.78
CA ALA A 92 -17.66 -8.27 -4.80
C ALA A 92 -18.56 -7.03 -4.89
N PRO A 93 -19.89 -7.20 -5.16
CA PRO A 93 -20.79 -6.07 -5.40
C PRO A 93 -21.13 -5.27 -4.13
N ASP A 94 -20.81 -5.79 -2.95
CA ASP A 94 -21.40 -5.33 -1.69
C ASP A 94 -20.50 -4.42 -0.85
N ALA A 95 -19.22 -4.27 -1.21
CA ALA A 95 -18.32 -3.39 -0.45
C ALA A 95 -17.12 -2.93 -1.26
N ASP A 96 -16.72 -1.70 -1.02
CA ASP A 96 -15.46 -1.14 -1.49
C ASP A 96 -14.30 -1.72 -0.65
N ILE A 97 -13.41 -2.47 -1.29
CA ILE A 97 -12.21 -3.04 -0.66
C ILE A 97 -10.93 -2.24 -0.96
N THR A 98 -11.05 -1.03 -1.46
CA THR A 98 -9.91 -0.20 -1.84
C THR A 98 -8.94 0.01 -0.68
N SER A 99 -9.44 0.24 0.53
CA SER A 99 -8.61 0.39 1.72
C SER A 99 -7.88 -0.90 2.11
N LEU A 100 -8.49 -2.07 1.93
CA LEU A 100 -7.83 -3.37 2.13
C LEU A 100 -6.68 -3.59 1.14
N VAL A 101 -6.90 -3.27 -0.13
CA VAL A 101 -5.87 -3.37 -1.16
C VAL A 101 -4.73 -2.41 -0.88
N ALA A 102 -5.03 -1.17 -0.53
CA ALA A 102 -4.04 -0.15 -0.19
C ALA A 102 -3.21 -0.56 1.04
N ALA A 103 -3.86 -1.04 2.11
CA ALA A 103 -3.21 -1.52 3.32
C ALA A 103 -2.29 -2.71 3.03
N SER A 104 -2.74 -3.65 2.21
CA SER A 104 -1.95 -4.82 1.80
C SER A 104 -0.67 -4.39 1.06
N MET A 105 -0.78 -3.45 0.13
CA MET A 105 0.37 -2.92 -0.60
C MET A 105 1.32 -2.15 0.31
N ALA A 106 0.81 -1.41 1.29
CA ALA A 106 1.63 -0.69 2.26
C ALA A 106 2.44 -1.65 3.14
N VAL A 107 1.82 -2.70 3.67
CA VAL A 107 2.50 -3.73 4.47
C VAL A 107 3.58 -4.44 3.64
N TRP A 108 3.25 -4.84 2.42
CA TRP A 108 4.21 -5.45 1.51
C TRP A 108 5.40 -4.53 1.22
N ALA A 109 5.15 -3.27 0.91
CA ALA A 109 6.20 -2.29 0.59
C ALA A 109 7.17 -2.06 1.73
N MET A 110 6.72 -2.20 2.97
CA MET A 110 7.60 -2.12 4.15
C MET A 110 8.50 -3.35 4.30
N SER A 111 8.09 -4.50 3.79
CA SER A 111 8.82 -5.77 3.92
C SER A 111 9.87 -6.00 2.83
N VAL A 112 9.83 -5.26 1.72
CA VAL A 112 10.73 -5.47 0.58
C VAL A 112 11.76 -4.34 0.45
N PRO A 113 13.03 -4.67 0.10
CA PRO A 113 14.09 -3.66 0.01
C PRO A 113 14.08 -2.88 -1.31
N ASP A 114 13.47 -3.40 -2.37
CA ASP A 114 13.56 -2.87 -3.74
C ASP A 114 12.48 -1.87 -4.12
N THR A 115 11.67 -1.41 -3.18
CA THR A 115 10.74 -0.33 -3.43
C THR A 115 11.49 0.97 -3.73
N LYS A 116 11.00 1.74 -4.69
CA LYS A 116 11.55 3.06 -5.00
C LYS A 116 11.39 3.98 -3.80
N ARG A 117 12.49 4.25 -3.12
CA ARG A 117 12.50 5.09 -1.92
C ARG A 117 12.23 6.55 -2.26
N LEU A 118 11.36 7.16 -1.52
CA LEU A 118 11.20 8.61 -1.51
C LEU A 118 12.38 9.22 -0.76
N ARG A 119 13.20 10.00 -1.46
CA ARG A 119 14.24 10.81 -0.82
C ARG A 119 13.55 11.97 -0.12
N HIS A 120 13.58 11.96 1.19
CA HIS A 120 13.20 13.14 1.95
C HIS A 120 14.19 14.26 1.62
N ARG A 121 13.72 15.39 1.11
CA ARG A 121 14.51 16.61 1.09
C ARG A 121 14.54 17.17 2.50
N THR A 122 15.37 16.59 3.34
CA THR A 122 15.65 17.13 4.66
C THR A 122 16.79 18.13 4.59
N GLY A 123 16.47 19.35 4.99
CA GLY A 123 17.43 20.08 5.79
C GLY A 123 17.53 19.36 7.14
N ARG A 124 18.72 18.80 7.41
CA ARG A 124 19.33 18.37 8.68
C ARG A 124 18.52 17.61 9.73
N ASN A 125 19.16 16.55 10.15
CA ASN A 125 19.13 15.73 11.38
C ASN A 125 18.08 14.60 11.46
N SER A 126 18.64 13.55 11.33
CA SER A 126 18.78 12.16 11.60
C SER A 126 18.50 11.69 12.99
N SER A 127 17.91 10.71 13.20
CA SER A 127 18.21 9.55 14.02
C SER A 127 17.12 8.55 13.75
N GLY A 128 17.54 7.36 13.38
CA GLY A 128 16.65 6.30 12.95
C GLY A 128 15.68 5.90 14.04
N ARG A 129 14.45 5.83 13.64
CA ARG A 129 13.50 4.89 14.21
C ARG A 129 12.91 4.13 13.04
N GLU A 130 13.14 2.84 13.02
CA GLU A 130 12.39 1.93 12.16
C GLU A 130 10.92 2.16 12.45
N GLY A 131 10.22 2.75 11.48
CA GLY A 131 8.82 3.09 11.62
C GLY A 131 7.95 1.84 11.53
N ALA A 132 7.10 1.61 12.52
CA ALA A 132 6.01 0.67 12.40
C ALA A 132 5.04 1.13 11.29
N VAL A 133 4.45 0.17 10.57
CA VAL A 133 3.36 0.46 9.64
C VAL A 133 2.11 0.75 10.45
N VAL A 134 1.62 1.98 10.38
CA VAL A 134 0.34 2.38 10.94
C VAL A 134 -0.66 2.47 9.80
N LEU A 135 -1.65 1.60 9.84
CA LEU A 135 -2.74 1.55 8.86
C LEU A 135 -3.96 2.31 9.37
#